data_0ae47730cd9daada69327558796ba36d
#
_entry.id   0ae47730cd9daada69327558796ba36d
#
_cell.length_a   1.000
_cell.length_b   1.000
_cell.length_c   1.000
_cell.angle_alpha   90.00
_cell.angle_beta   90.00
_cell.angle_gamma   90.00
#
_symmetry.space_group_name_H-M   'P 1'
#
loop_
_entity.id
_entity.type
_entity.pdbx_description
1 polymer ?
#
loop_
_entity_poly.entity_id
_entity_poly.type
_entity_poly.pdbx_seq_one_letter_code
_entity_poly.pdbx_strand_id
1 'polypeptide(L)'
;MAQTPRAPGSALRTVLLDVDGTLIDSNDGHARAWVDSLRAHGYVVPFEQVRPLIGMGGDKVLPELTGLDPESGEADRMGATRSELFLTRELPTLQPTRGARALLERMLAEGLELVVATSAKEEEVRALLERAGVSDLIELASSADDAERSKPDPDIVQAALRLSRSQAAHSTMIGDTPYDVEASARARVPAIALRCGGWWDDRALAGATAIYDDPADLLAHFDESPLGRAVARSGR
;
A
#
# COMPACT_ATOMS: atom_id res chain seq x y z
N MET A 1 18.94 16.92 -23.16
CA MET A 1 19.17 15.71 -23.98
C MET A 1 17.82 15.09 -24.31
N ALA A 2 17.44 14.97 -25.57
CA ALA A 2 16.16 14.43 -25.99
C ALA A 2 16.14 12.92 -25.73
N GLN A 3 15.16 12.44 -24.94
CA GLN A 3 14.93 11.02 -24.76
C GLN A 3 14.37 10.42 -26.05
N THR A 4 15.06 9.46 -26.60
CA THR A 4 14.62 8.67 -27.75
C THR A 4 13.34 7.92 -27.39
N PRO A 5 12.25 7.96 -28.19
CA PRO A 5 11.03 7.20 -27.89
C PRO A 5 11.34 5.70 -27.96
N ARG A 6 11.13 5.01 -26.85
CA ARG A 6 11.25 3.56 -26.72
C ARG A 6 10.12 2.86 -27.49
N ALA A 7 10.44 1.80 -28.22
CA ALA A 7 9.49 0.99 -28.99
C ALA A 7 8.40 0.35 -28.11
N PRO A 8 7.18 0.11 -28.64
CA PRO A 8 6.07 -0.49 -27.91
C PRO A 8 6.26 -2.00 -27.77
N GLY A 9 6.89 -2.42 -26.69
CA GLY A 9 7.00 -3.81 -26.27
C GLY A 9 6.89 -3.84 -24.76
N SER A 10 6.04 -4.67 -24.20
CA SER A 10 5.61 -4.89 -22.81
C SER A 10 6.67 -4.74 -21.69
N ALA A 11 7.28 -3.58 -21.59
CA ALA A 11 8.27 -3.28 -20.58
C ALA A 11 7.58 -2.79 -19.31
N LEU A 12 7.86 -3.39 -18.17
CA LEU A 12 7.50 -2.84 -16.87
C LEU A 12 8.09 -1.42 -16.76
N ARG A 13 7.28 -0.47 -16.32
CA ARG A 13 7.66 0.94 -16.19
C ARG A 13 7.38 1.49 -14.81
N THR A 14 6.29 1.04 -14.18
CA THR A 14 5.75 1.62 -12.97
C THR A 14 5.55 0.55 -11.92
N VAL A 15 6.02 0.82 -10.71
CA VAL A 15 5.71 0.02 -9.53
C VAL A 15 4.77 0.81 -8.64
N LEU A 16 3.58 0.26 -8.42
CA LEU A 16 2.62 0.78 -7.47
C LEU A 16 2.94 0.21 -6.10
N LEU A 17 3.01 1.06 -5.09
CA LEU A 17 3.47 0.69 -3.76
C LEU A 17 2.37 0.94 -2.75
N ASP A 18 1.97 -0.07 -2.01
CA ASP A 18 1.31 0.14 -0.73
C ASP A 18 2.33 0.69 0.28
N VAL A 19 1.85 1.26 1.39
CA VAL A 19 2.69 1.89 2.41
C VAL A 19 2.65 1.08 3.70
N ASP A 20 1.45 0.87 4.24
CA ASP A 20 1.21 0.28 5.56
C ASP A 20 1.49 -1.21 5.55
N GLY A 21 2.41 -1.69 6.41
CA GLY A 21 2.87 -3.08 6.39
C GLY A 21 3.82 -3.42 5.24
N THR A 22 3.95 -2.55 4.24
CA THR A 22 4.80 -2.73 3.05
C THR A 22 6.11 -1.95 3.15
N LEU A 23 6.06 -0.64 3.32
CA LEU A 23 7.24 0.24 3.45
C LEU A 23 7.55 0.59 4.91
N ILE A 24 6.56 0.51 5.77
CA ILE A 24 6.66 0.79 7.20
C ILE A 24 5.79 -0.22 7.97
N ASP A 25 6.28 -0.69 9.11
CA ASP A 25 5.57 -1.62 10.00
C ASP A 25 4.52 -0.85 10.83
N SER A 26 3.38 -0.57 10.23
CA SER A 26 2.34 0.30 10.78
C SER A 26 1.01 -0.40 11.07
N ASN A 27 0.79 -1.60 10.57
CA ASN A 27 -0.51 -2.27 10.61
C ASN A 27 -1.07 -2.44 12.02
N ASP A 28 -0.24 -2.87 12.97
CA ASP A 28 -0.64 -3.01 14.38
C ASP A 28 -0.92 -1.65 15.02
N GLY A 29 -0.19 -0.60 14.64
CA GLY A 29 -0.42 0.78 15.07
C GLY A 29 -1.79 1.28 14.61
N HIS A 30 -2.13 1.06 13.35
CA HIS A 30 -3.45 1.38 12.82
C HIS A 30 -4.55 0.62 13.55
N ALA A 31 -4.37 -0.68 13.79
CA ALA A 31 -5.36 -1.48 14.52
C ALA A 31 -5.57 -0.96 15.95
N ARG A 32 -4.49 -0.62 16.70
CA ARG A 32 -4.61 -0.02 18.04
C ARG A 32 -5.32 1.32 18.01
N ALA A 33 -4.99 2.19 17.07
CA ALA A 33 -5.64 3.49 16.91
C ALA A 33 -7.15 3.35 16.62
N TRP A 34 -7.54 2.36 15.82
CA TRP A 34 -8.96 2.04 15.61
C TRP A 34 -9.64 1.51 16.87
N VAL A 35 -9.03 0.57 17.59
CA VAL A 35 -9.56 0.05 18.86
C VAL A 35 -9.81 1.16 19.86
N ASP A 36 -8.87 2.09 20.01
CA ASP A 36 -8.96 3.21 20.95
C ASP A 36 -9.99 4.23 20.48
N SER A 37 -10.08 4.53 19.19
CA SER A 37 -11.11 5.41 18.63
C SER A 37 -12.52 4.83 18.84
N LEU A 38 -12.73 3.56 18.50
CA LEU A 38 -14.00 2.87 18.72
C LEU A 38 -14.40 2.92 20.18
N ARG A 39 -13.48 2.64 21.09
CA ARG A 39 -13.73 2.70 22.54
C ARG A 39 -14.12 4.10 23.01
N ALA A 40 -13.47 5.14 22.51
CA ALA A 40 -13.79 6.53 22.83
C ALA A 40 -15.21 6.93 22.41
N HIS A 41 -15.75 6.26 21.39
CA HIS A 41 -17.11 6.45 20.87
C HIS A 41 -18.14 5.40 21.38
N GLY A 42 -17.77 4.60 22.38
CA GLY A 42 -18.70 3.66 23.05
C GLY A 42 -18.77 2.27 22.43
N TYR A 43 -17.95 1.95 21.44
CA TYR A 43 -17.84 0.61 20.83
C TYR A 43 -16.69 -0.17 21.46
N VAL A 44 -16.96 -1.39 21.87
CA VAL A 44 -15.94 -2.29 22.43
C VAL A 44 -15.65 -3.39 21.43
N VAL A 45 -14.59 -3.21 20.66
CA VAL A 45 -14.15 -4.15 19.62
C VAL A 45 -12.74 -4.64 19.97
N PRO A 46 -12.49 -5.95 20.04
CA PRO A 46 -11.15 -6.47 20.32
C PRO A 46 -10.21 -6.28 19.13
N PHE A 47 -8.91 -6.19 19.43
CA PHE A 47 -7.85 -6.00 18.44
C PHE A 47 -7.89 -7.03 17.30
N GLU A 48 -8.16 -8.28 17.63
CA GLU A 48 -8.19 -9.41 16.69
C GLU A 48 -9.34 -9.33 15.67
N GLN A 49 -10.36 -8.53 15.95
CA GLN A 49 -11.42 -8.23 14.97
C GLN A 49 -11.08 -7.04 14.10
N VAL A 50 -10.31 -6.09 14.59
CA VAL A 50 -9.88 -4.90 13.85
C VAL A 50 -8.70 -5.21 12.94
N ARG A 51 -7.71 -5.94 13.45
CA ARG A 51 -6.42 -6.18 12.77
C ARG A 51 -6.55 -6.77 11.36
N PRO A 52 -7.39 -7.77 11.11
CA PRO A 52 -7.57 -8.31 9.76
C PRO A 52 -8.19 -7.32 8.77
N LEU A 53 -8.80 -6.22 9.22
CA LEU A 53 -9.40 -5.21 8.35
C LEU A 53 -8.40 -4.11 7.94
N ILE A 54 -7.21 -4.08 8.57
CA ILE A 54 -6.16 -3.12 8.19
C ILE A 54 -5.63 -3.44 6.79
N GLY A 55 -5.51 -2.39 5.99
CA GLY A 55 -5.28 -2.44 4.54
C GLY A 55 -6.50 -1.96 3.74
N MET A 56 -7.70 -2.04 4.33
CA MET A 56 -8.87 -1.32 3.85
C MET A 56 -8.91 0.11 4.44
N GLY A 57 -9.68 1.00 3.81
CA GLY A 57 -9.97 2.32 4.36
C GLY A 57 -11.10 2.33 5.38
N GLY A 58 -11.27 3.47 6.06
CA GLY A 58 -12.30 3.66 7.07
C GLY A 58 -13.73 3.49 6.53
N ASP A 59 -13.94 3.74 5.24
CA ASP A 59 -15.20 3.50 4.51
C ASP A 59 -15.67 2.03 4.57
N LYS A 60 -14.77 1.10 4.83
CA LYS A 60 -15.07 -0.34 4.96
C LYS A 60 -14.90 -0.82 6.40
N VAL A 61 -13.86 -0.34 7.09
CA VAL A 61 -13.57 -0.75 8.48
C VAL A 61 -14.72 -0.39 9.41
N LEU A 62 -15.24 0.83 9.34
CA LEU A 62 -16.31 1.29 10.23
C LEU A 62 -17.64 0.53 10.04
N PRO A 63 -18.19 0.41 8.81
CA PRO A 63 -19.39 -0.39 8.60
C PRO A 63 -19.26 -1.83 9.08
N GLU A 64 -18.11 -2.47 8.82
CA GLU A 64 -17.87 -3.87 9.21
C GLU A 64 -17.87 -4.05 10.74
N LEU A 65 -17.30 -3.10 11.48
CA LEU A 65 -17.16 -3.21 12.93
C LEU A 65 -18.36 -2.65 13.71
N THR A 66 -19.11 -1.71 13.15
CA THR A 66 -20.13 -0.96 13.88
C THR A 66 -21.50 -0.96 13.22
N GLY A 67 -21.57 -1.28 11.91
CA GLY A 67 -22.78 -1.13 11.11
C GLY A 67 -23.12 0.32 10.76
N LEU A 68 -22.26 1.29 11.08
CA LEU A 68 -22.48 2.70 10.75
C LEU A 68 -22.38 2.94 9.25
N ASP A 69 -23.20 3.87 8.77
CA ASP A 69 -23.02 4.45 7.46
C ASP A 69 -21.68 5.20 7.40
N PRO A 70 -20.77 4.87 6.48
CA PRO A 70 -19.47 5.52 6.36
C PRO A 70 -19.56 7.02 6.05
N GLU A 71 -20.68 7.50 5.49
CA GLU A 71 -20.92 8.92 5.22
C GLU A 71 -21.59 9.66 6.41
N SER A 72 -21.79 8.98 7.55
CA SER A 72 -22.37 9.60 8.73
C SER A 72 -21.39 10.50 9.46
N GLY A 73 -21.90 11.59 10.06
CA GLY A 73 -21.06 12.47 10.90
C GLY A 73 -20.47 11.77 12.14
N GLU A 74 -20.98 10.60 12.53
CA GLU A 74 -20.38 9.76 13.57
C GLU A 74 -19.15 9.02 13.04
N ALA A 75 -19.22 8.45 11.85
CA ALA A 75 -18.09 7.82 11.17
C ALA A 75 -16.96 8.84 10.95
N ASP A 76 -17.27 10.07 10.53
CA ASP A 76 -16.28 11.14 10.37
C ASP A 76 -15.55 11.45 11.68
N ARG A 77 -16.28 11.57 12.80
CA ARG A 77 -15.66 11.83 14.12
C ARG A 77 -14.78 10.67 14.57
N MET A 78 -15.20 9.43 14.36
CA MET A 78 -14.40 8.27 14.69
C MET A 78 -13.12 8.22 13.83
N GLY A 79 -13.24 8.47 12.53
CA GLY A 79 -12.11 8.56 11.63
C GLY A 79 -11.10 9.64 12.04
N ALA A 80 -11.61 10.83 12.41
CA ALA A 80 -10.76 11.92 12.90
C ALA A 80 -10.05 11.56 14.22
N THR A 81 -10.77 10.98 15.19
CA THR A 81 -10.19 10.50 16.45
C THR A 81 -9.11 9.45 16.19
N ARG A 82 -9.35 8.50 15.28
CA ARG A 82 -8.38 7.47 14.92
C ARG A 82 -7.12 8.07 14.28
N SER A 83 -7.28 9.02 13.34
CA SER A 83 -6.15 9.71 12.71
C SER A 83 -5.29 10.46 13.74
N GLU A 84 -5.93 11.21 14.66
CA GLU A 84 -5.22 11.90 15.74
C GLU A 84 -4.43 10.92 16.63
N LEU A 85 -5.07 9.84 17.06
CA LEU A 85 -4.43 8.80 17.89
C LEU A 85 -3.27 8.15 17.16
N PHE A 86 -3.43 7.84 15.88
CA PHE A 86 -2.38 7.25 15.07
C PHE A 86 -1.18 8.20 14.94
N LEU A 87 -1.41 9.41 14.48
CA LEU A 87 -0.34 10.39 14.24
C LEU A 87 0.41 10.77 15.53
N THR A 88 -0.29 10.86 16.66
CA THR A 88 0.31 11.33 17.92
C THR A 88 0.93 10.24 18.77
N ARG A 89 0.39 9.01 18.73
CA ARG A 89 0.82 7.92 19.61
C ARG A 89 1.56 6.80 18.90
N GLU A 90 1.06 6.38 17.75
CA GLU A 90 1.59 5.21 17.04
C GLU A 90 2.74 5.57 16.10
N LEU A 91 2.52 6.52 15.20
CA LEU A 91 3.50 6.92 14.18
C LEU A 91 4.91 7.19 14.73
N PRO A 92 5.12 7.89 15.88
CA PRO A 92 6.45 8.12 16.41
C PRO A 92 7.21 6.84 16.82
N THR A 93 6.50 5.73 17.02
CA THR A 93 7.09 4.45 17.44
C THR A 93 7.42 3.51 16.29
N LEU A 94 6.84 3.76 15.10
CA LEU A 94 6.95 2.87 13.95
C LEU A 94 8.38 2.80 13.42
N GLN A 95 8.68 1.69 12.78
CA GLN A 95 9.97 1.46 12.11
C GLN A 95 9.76 1.18 10.62
N PRO A 96 10.71 1.58 9.75
CA PRO A 96 10.71 1.16 8.36
C PRO A 96 10.72 -0.37 8.26
N THR A 97 10.03 -0.92 7.28
CA THR A 97 10.15 -2.34 6.95
C THR A 97 11.57 -2.65 6.46
N ARG A 98 12.08 -3.81 6.86
CA ARG A 98 13.45 -4.22 6.53
C ARG A 98 13.70 -4.17 5.02
N GLY A 99 14.67 -3.37 4.59
CA GLY A 99 15.09 -3.24 3.20
C GLY A 99 14.20 -2.36 2.33
N ALA A 100 13.16 -1.71 2.87
CA ALA A 100 12.25 -0.88 2.08
C ALA A 100 13.00 0.16 1.24
N ARG A 101 13.81 1.03 1.86
CA ARG A 101 14.57 2.06 1.14
C ARG A 101 15.49 1.45 0.06
N ALA A 102 16.25 0.43 0.41
CA ALA A 102 17.20 -0.18 -0.54
C ALA A 102 16.50 -0.83 -1.75
N LEU A 103 15.31 -1.42 -1.56
CA LEU A 103 14.49 -1.93 -2.66
C LEU A 103 14.02 -0.81 -3.58
N LEU A 104 13.54 0.31 -3.02
CA LEU A 104 13.12 1.48 -3.79
C LEU A 104 14.28 2.05 -4.61
N GLU A 105 15.45 2.23 -3.99
CA GLU A 105 16.66 2.71 -4.67
C GLU A 105 17.08 1.76 -5.81
N ARG A 106 16.98 0.43 -5.62
CA ARG A 106 17.25 -0.54 -6.68
C ARG A 106 16.26 -0.40 -7.83
N MET A 107 14.97 -0.26 -7.55
CA MET A 107 13.95 -0.08 -8.60
C MET A 107 14.17 1.20 -9.40
N LEU A 108 14.50 2.32 -8.73
CA LEU A 108 14.83 3.58 -9.39
C LEU A 108 16.09 3.46 -10.26
N ALA A 109 17.12 2.75 -9.80
CA ALA A 109 18.34 2.49 -10.57
C ALA A 109 18.07 1.68 -11.84
N GLU A 110 17.06 0.83 -11.84
CA GLU A 110 16.57 0.10 -13.03
C GLU A 110 15.66 0.96 -13.94
N GLY A 111 15.42 2.23 -13.57
CA GLY A 111 14.60 3.17 -14.34
C GLY A 111 13.10 2.95 -14.21
N LEU A 112 12.66 2.31 -13.12
CA LEU A 112 11.25 2.16 -12.78
C LEU A 112 10.75 3.43 -12.11
N GLU A 113 9.51 3.82 -12.42
CA GLU A 113 8.79 4.88 -11.74
C GLU A 113 8.08 4.29 -10.51
N LEU A 114 8.15 4.99 -9.37
CA LEU A 114 7.52 4.57 -8.13
C LEU A 114 6.31 5.44 -7.83
N VAL A 115 5.16 4.83 -7.57
CA VAL A 115 3.90 5.51 -7.29
C VAL A 115 3.24 4.87 -6.08
N VAL A 116 2.93 5.66 -5.07
CA VAL A 116 2.17 5.17 -3.92
C VAL A 116 0.70 4.95 -4.30
N ALA A 117 0.13 3.86 -3.80
CA ALA A 117 -1.27 3.47 -3.95
C ALA A 117 -1.79 2.94 -2.60
N THR A 118 -2.18 3.83 -1.69
CA THR A 118 -2.59 3.49 -0.33
C THR A 118 -4.01 3.91 0.00
N SER A 119 -4.65 3.20 0.93
CA SER A 119 -5.96 3.59 1.52
C SER A 119 -5.83 4.59 2.68
N ALA A 120 -4.62 5.06 3.00
CA ALA A 120 -4.40 6.13 3.98
C ALA A 120 -4.78 7.50 3.39
N LYS A 121 -5.12 8.46 4.25
CA LYS A 121 -5.36 9.85 3.84
C LYS A 121 -4.06 10.56 3.48
N GLU A 122 -4.12 11.59 2.64
CA GLU A 122 -2.93 12.32 2.15
C GLU A 122 -2.02 12.82 3.29
N GLU A 123 -2.60 13.36 4.37
CA GLU A 123 -1.83 13.82 5.54
C GLU A 123 -1.03 12.70 6.19
N GLU A 124 -1.63 11.51 6.35
CA GLU A 124 -0.97 10.33 6.92
C GLU A 124 0.10 9.78 5.98
N VAL A 125 -0.15 9.78 4.67
CA VAL A 125 0.80 9.29 3.65
C VAL A 125 2.14 10.02 3.76
N ARG A 126 2.11 11.36 3.83
CA ARG A 126 3.34 12.15 3.98
C ARG A 126 4.11 11.77 5.22
N ALA A 127 3.43 11.71 6.36
CA ALA A 127 4.05 11.39 7.65
C ALA A 127 4.60 9.94 7.68
N LEU A 128 3.90 8.99 7.07
CA LEU A 128 4.35 7.60 6.93
C LEU A 128 5.61 7.49 6.06
N LEU A 129 5.64 8.15 4.89
CA LEU A 129 6.80 8.13 3.99
C LEU A 129 8.04 8.80 4.62
N GLU A 130 7.84 9.90 5.35
CA GLU A 130 8.91 10.56 6.13
C GLU A 130 9.43 9.60 7.22
N ARG A 131 8.52 8.96 7.96
CA ARG A 131 8.89 8.01 9.03
C ARG A 131 9.55 6.75 8.48
N ALA A 132 9.14 6.27 7.31
CA ALA A 132 9.78 5.18 6.58
C ALA A 132 11.15 5.56 6.01
N GLY A 133 11.49 6.84 5.96
CA GLY A 133 12.76 7.35 5.40
C GLY A 133 12.85 7.18 3.88
N VAL A 134 11.71 7.30 3.16
CA VAL A 134 11.62 7.10 1.71
C VAL A 134 10.92 8.25 0.97
N SER A 135 10.56 9.33 1.67
CA SER A 135 9.85 10.47 1.09
C SER A 135 10.60 11.16 -0.05
N ASP A 136 11.93 11.10 -0.04
CA ASP A 136 12.82 11.64 -1.09
C ASP A 136 12.88 10.76 -2.36
N LEU A 137 12.35 9.55 -2.31
CA LEU A 137 12.37 8.59 -3.43
C LEU A 137 11.04 8.50 -4.18
N ILE A 138 9.98 9.10 -3.64
CA ILE A 138 8.61 8.97 -4.16
C ILE A 138 8.09 10.35 -4.55
N GLU A 139 7.88 10.55 -5.86
CA GLU A 139 7.36 11.81 -6.40
C GLU A 139 5.83 11.81 -6.55
N LEU A 140 5.23 10.62 -6.74
CA LEU A 140 3.82 10.46 -7.01
C LEU A 140 3.16 9.58 -5.95
N ALA A 141 2.08 10.09 -5.36
CA ALA A 141 1.29 9.33 -4.40
C ALA A 141 -0.21 9.52 -4.68
N SER A 142 -0.97 8.43 -4.75
CA SER A 142 -2.42 8.45 -4.65
C SER A 142 -2.83 7.94 -3.27
N SER A 143 -3.81 8.61 -2.69
CA SER A 143 -4.30 8.41 -1.34
C SER A 143 -5.79 8.07 -1.35
N ALA A 144 -6.38 7.83 -0.18
CA ALA A 144 -7.82 7.66 -0.05
C ALA A 144 -8.63 8.83 -0.65
N ASP A 145 -8.05 10.03 -0.66
CA ASP A 145 -8.72 11.24 -1.16
C ASP A 145 -8.84 11.26 -2.70
N ASP A 146 -8.11 10.39 -3.41
CA ASP A 146 -8.12 10.25 -4.88
C ASP A 146 -9.03 9.10 -5.37
N ALA A 147 -9.71 8.39 -4.47
CA ALA A 147 -10.51 7.20 -4.76
C ALA A 147 -11.89 7.29 -4.10
N GLU A 148 -12.93 6.85 -4.82
CA GLU A 148 -14.29 6.80 -4.26
C GLU A 148 -14.43 5.68 -3.22
N ARG A 149 -13.71 4.57 -3.41
CA ARG A 149 -13.74 3.40 -2.55
C ARG A 149 -12.34 2.87 -2.30
N SER A 150 -12.09 2.50 -1.04
CA SER A 150 -10.81 1.91 -0.62
C SER A 150 -10.66 0.46 -1.09
N LYS A 151 -9.45 -0.09 -0.93
CA LYS A 151 -9.16 -1.52 -1.18
C LYS A 151 -10.17 -2.41 -0.41
N PRO A 152 -10.62 -3.52 -0.96
CA PRO A 152 -10.18 -4.21 -2.19
C PRO A 152 -10.83 -3.69 -3.49
N ASP A 153 -11.52 -2.54 -3.50
CA ASP A 153 -11.96 -1.95 -4.76
C ASP A 153 -10.75 -1.41 -5.54
N PRO A 154 -10.82 -1.38 -6.89
CA PRO A 154 -9.65 -1.06 -7.72
C PRO A 154 -9.36 0.44 -7.80
N ASP A 155 -10.16 1.29 -7.17
CA ASP A 155 -10.21 2.73 -7.40
C ASP A 155 -8.87 3.41 -7.11
N ILE A 156 -8.19 3.03 -6.00
CA ILE A 156 -6.88 3.59 -5.66
C ILE A 156 -5.77 3.15 -6.61
N VAL A 157 -5.80 1.89 -7.08
CA VAL A 157 -4.86 1.37 -8.08
C VAL A 157 -5.07 2.09 -9.41
N GLN A 158 -6.32 2.33 -9.80
CA GLN A 158 -6.66 3.09 -10.99
C GLN A 158 -6.26 4.57 -10.87
N ALA A 159 -6.39 5.18 -9.68
CA ALA A 159 -5.92 6.54 -9.42
C ALA A 159 -4.40 6.63 -9.60
N ALA A 160 -3.64 5.70 -9.03
CA ALA A 160 -2.19 5.63 -9.20
C ALA A 160 -1.77 5.44 -10.67
N LEU A 161 -2.48 4.60 -11.44
CA LEU A 161 -2.25 4.45 -12.89
C LEU A 161 -2.53 5.75 -13.67
N ARG A 162 -3.60 6.47 -13.32
CA ARG A 162 -3.90 7.78 -13.94
C ARG A 162 -2.81 8.81 -13.63
N LEU A 163 -2.38 8.86 -12.38
CA LEU A 163 -1.37 9.79 -11.89
C LEU A 163 -0.03 9.61 -12.61
N SER A 164 0.44 8.36 -12.74
CA SER A 164 1.67 7.99 -13.45
C SER A 164 1.51 7.96 -14.97
N ARG A 165 0.30 8.15 -15.50
CA ARG A 165 0.00 7.95 -16.92
C ARG A 165 0.43 6.58 -17.45
N SER A 166 0.45 5.58 -16.56
CA SER A 166 0.85 4.22 -16.88
C SER A 166 -0.35 3.35 -17.23
N GLN A 167 -0.09 2.22 -17.87
CA GLN A 167 -1.09 1.20 -18.18
C GLN A 167 -0.90 -0.01 -17.26
N ALA A 168 -1.98 -0.71 -16.93
CA ALA A 168 -1.93 -1.90 -16.10
C ALA A 168 -0.91 -2.96 -16.60
N ALA A 169 -0.80 -3.13 -17.93
CA ALA A 169 0.13 -4.07 -18.55
C ALA A 169 1.62 -3.68 -18.35
N HIS A 170 1.91 -2.45 -17.94
CA HIS A 170 3.26 -1.93 -17.70
C HIS A 170 3.51 -1.62 -16.24
N SER A 171 2.64 -2.09 -15.35
CA SER A 171 2.67 -1.79 -13.93
C SER A 171 2.66 -3.08 -13.11
N THR A 172 3.20 -3.02 -11.91
CA THR A 172 3.13 -4.08 -10.90
C THR A 172 2.83 -3.44 -9.56
N MET A 173 1.93 -4.02 -8.77
CA MET A 173 1.66 -3.61 -7.38
C MET A 173 2.55 -4.39 -6.42
N ILE A 174 3.02 -3.74 -5.35
CA ILE A 174 3.62 -4.39 -4.19
C ILE A 174 2.79 -4.01 -2.97
N GLY A 175 2.35 -5.01 -2.20
CA GLY A 175 1.56 -4.83 -1.00
C GLY A 175 1.66 -6.03 -0.06
N ASP A 176 1.10 -5.96 1.14
CA ASP A 176 1.22 -6.98 2.19
C ASP A 176 -0.12 -7.65 2.54
N THR A 177 -1.22 -7.18 1.97
CA THR A 177 -2.56 -7.67 2.28
C THR A 177 -3.26 -8.34 1.10
N PRO A 178 -4.23 -9.23 1.34
CA PRO A 178 -5.11 -9.75 0.28
C PRO A 178 -5.92 -8.64 -0.40
N TYR A 179 -6.15 -7.51 0.27
CA TYR A 179 -6.85 -6.35 -0.29
C TYR A 179 -6.05 -5.68 -1.41
N ASP A 180 -4.72 -5.63 -1.28
CA ASP A 180 -3.81 -5.15 -2.34
C ASP A 180 -3.86 -6.08 -3.55
N VAL A 181 -3.76 -7.38 -3.28
CA VAL A 181 -3.80 -8.41 -4.32
C VAL A 181 -5.12 -8.35 -5.08
N GLU A 182 -6.25 -8.24 -4.38
CA GLU A 182 -7.58 -8.19 -4.97
C GLU A 182 -7.82 -6.87 -5.73
N ALA A 183 -7.48 -5.71 -5.15
CA ALA A 183 -7.60 -4.42 -5.82
C ALA A 183 -6.78 -4.38 -7.11
N SER A 184 -5.57 -4.90 -7.07
CA SER A 184 -4.69 -5.01 -8.24
C SER A 184 -5.27 -5.92 -9.31
N ALA A 185 -5.77 -7.11 -8.92
CA ALA A 185 -6.39 -8.05 -9.85
C ALA A 185 -7.61 -7.44 -10.55
N ARG A 186 -8.47 -6.73 -9.80
CA ARG A 186 -9.63 -6.01 -10.35
C ARG A 186 -9.20 -4.88 -11.29
N ALA A 187 -8.06 -4.24 -11.04
CA ALA A 187 -7.44 -3.25 -11.93
C ALA A 187 -6.63 -3.88 -13.07
N ARG A 188 -6.52 -5.22 -13.14
CA ARG A 188 -5.69 -5.98 -14.09
C ARG A 188 -4.19 -5.67 -14.00
N VAL A 189 -3.72 -5.32 -12.80
CA VAL A 189 -2.31 -5.11 -12.48
C VAL A 189 -1.79 -6.37 -11.76
N PRO A 190 -0.68 -6.98 -12.20
CA PRO A 190 -0.05 -8.05 -11.42
C PRO A 190 0.40 -7.55 -10.04
N ALA A 191 0.28 -8.38 -9.00
CA ALA A 191 0.74 -8.06 -7.67
C ALA A 191 1.89 -8.95 -7.21
N ILE A 192 2.83 -8.38 -6.47
CA ILE A 192 3.80 -9.06 -5.62
C ILE A 192 3.36 -8.82 -4.19
N ALA A 193 3.24 -9.88 -3.39
CA ALA A 193 2.85 -9.77 -2.00
C ALA A 193 4.06 -9.93 -1.06
N LEU A 194 3.99 -9.24 0.08
CA LEU A 194 4.97 -9.32 1.14
C LEU A 194 4.31 -9.87 2.43
N ARG A 195 5.01 -10.75 3.17
CA ARG A 195 4.52 -11.30 4.43
C ARG A 195 4.72 -10.37 5.61
N CYS A 196 5.52 -9.31 5.45
CA CYS A 196 5.93 -8.42 6.53
C CYS A 196 4.78 -7.63 7.19
N GLY A 197 3.61 -7.56 6.58
CA GLY A 197 2.40 -7.07 7.24
C GLY A 197 1.96 -7.90 8.46
N GLY A 198 2.47 -9.12 8.59
CA GLY A 198 2.48 -9.90 9.83
C GLY A 198 1.17 -10.61 10.21
N TRP A 199 0.11 -10.52 9.42
CA TRP A 199 -1.19 -11.14 9.71
C TRP A 199 -1.57 -12.25 8.73
N TRP A 200 -1.22 -12.11 7.46
CA TRP A 200 -1.70 -12.96 6.38
C TRP A 200 -0.67 -14.04 6.02
N ASP A 201 -1.17 -15.25 5.79
CA ASP A 201 -0.39 -16.38 5.27
C ASP A 201 -0.39 -16.41 3.73
N ASP A 202 0.41 -17.30 3.16
CA ASP A 202 0.52 -17.49 1.70
C ASP A 202 -0.81 -17.87 1.04
N ARG A 203 -1.72 -18.50 1.78
CA ARG A 203 -3.03 -18.89 1.24
C ARG A 203 -3.90 -17.65 1.01
N ALA A 204 -3.86 -16.70 1.94
CA ALA A 204 -4.57 -15.43 1.79
C ALA A 204 -3.98 -14.58 0.67
N LEU A 205 -2.67 -14.67 0.44
CA LEU A 205 -1.91 -13.93 -0.58
C LEU A 205 -1.80 -14.65 -1.93
N ALA A 206 -2.42 -15.81 -2.10
CA ALA A 206 -2.23 -16.72 -3.25
C ALA A 206 -2.61 -16.13 -4.63
N GLY A 207 -3.31 -14.99 -4.67
CA GLY A 207 -3.60 -14.25 -5.92
C GLY A 207 -2.40 -13.46 -6.46
N ALA A 208 -1.32 -13.29 -5.67
CA ALA A 208 -0.12 -12.59 -6.09
C ALA A 208 0.72 -13.43 -7.08
N THR A 209 1.45 -12.76 -7.95
CA THR A 209 2.37 -13.38 -8.93
C THR A 209 3.59 -14.00 -8.26
N ALA A 210 4.02 -13.42 -7.13
CA ALA A 210 5.08 -13.91 -6.27
C ALA A 210 4.87 -13.40 -4.85
N ILE A 211 5.41 -14.12 -3.86
CA ILE A 211 5.32 -13.77 -2.44
C ILE A 211 6.74 -13.81 -1.86
N TYR A 212 7.13 -12.74 -1.15
CA TYR A 212 8.42 -12.61 -0.46
C TYR A 212 8.18 -12.32 1.03
N ASP A 213 9.21 -12.53 1.86
CA ASP A 213 9.07 -12.27 3.29
C ASP A 213 8.93 -10.78 3.59
N ASP A 214 9.76 -9.95 2.94
CA ASP A 214 9.78 -8.50 3.12
C ASP A 214 10.52 -7.83 1.93
N PRO A 215 10.64 -6.49 1.92
CA PRO A 215 11.40 -5.78 0.88
C PRO A 215 12.86 -6.22 0.75
N ALA A 216 13.53 -6.62 1.85
CA ALA A 216 14.91 -7.11 1.77
C ALA A 216 15.01 -8.47 1.09
N ASP A 217 14.04 -9.36 1.29
CA ASP A 217 13.97 -10.65 0.61
C ASP A 217 13.69 -10.45 -0.89
N LEU A 218 12.74 -9.58 -1.25
CA LEU A 218 12.50 -9.24 -2.66
C LEU A 218 13.76 -8.62 -3.30
N LEU A 219 14.48 -7.76 -2.60
CA LEU A 219 15.73 -7.16 -3.07
C LEU A 219 16.81 -8.24 -3.29
N ALA A 220 16.95 -9.18 -2.37
CA ALA A 220 17.94 -10.26 -2.48
C ALA A 220 17.70 -11.17 -3.70
N HIS A 221 16.43 -11.30 -4.11
CA HIS A 221 16.01 -12.11 -5.25
C HIS A 221 15.56 -11.24 -6.45
N PHE A 222 15.97 -9.97 -6.49
CA PHE A 222 15.43 -8.99 -7.45
C PHE A 222 15.53 -9.45 -8.90
N ASP A 223 16.68 -9.92 -9.34
CA ASP A 223 16.92 -10.31 -10.75
C ASP A 223 16.07 -11.52 -11.17
N GLU A 224 15.73 -12.39 -10.23
CA GLU A 224 14.89 -13.57 -10.42
C GLU A 224 13.40 -13.28 -10.20
N SER A 225 13.07 -12.12 -9.66
CA SER A 225 11.70 -11.68 -9.39
C SER A 225 10.93 -11.35 -10.67
N PRO A 226 9.60 -11.21 -10.60
CA PRO A 226 8.81 -10.67 -11.70
C PRO A 226 9.31 -9.29 -12.15
N LEU A 227 9.82 -8.44 -11.23
CA LEU A 227 10.37 -7.12 -11.55
C LEU A 227 11.65 -7.24 -12.39
N GLY A 228 12.66 -7.95 -11.90
CA GLY A 228 13.96 -8.09 -12.59
C GLY A 228 13.82 -8.75 -13.95
N ARG A 229 12.99 -9.80 -14.06
CA ARG A 229 12.70 -10.46 -15.35
C ARG A 229 12.01 -9.52 -16.33
N ALA A 230 11.14 -8.62 -15.87
CA ALA A 230 10.46 -7.66 -16.72
C ALA A 230 11.41 -6.55 -17.19
N VAL A 231 12.30 -6.06 -16.31
CA VAL A 231 13.33 -5.07 -16.64
C VAL A 231 14.33 -5.67 -17.65
N ALA A 232 14.83 -6.89 -17.42
CA ALA A 232 15.78 -7.55 -18.31
C ALA A 232 15.24 -7.75 -19.74
N ARG A 233 13.94 -7.95 -19.91
CA ARG A 233 13.27 -8.04 -21.23
C ARG A 233 13.20 -6.69 -21.94
N SER A 234 13.22 -5.60 -21.20
CA SER A 234 13.11 -4.24 -21.72
C SER A 234 14.44 -3.67 -22.21
N GLY A 235 15.55 -4.24 -21.77
CA GLY A 235 16.91 -3.83 -22.16
C GLY A 235 17.44 -4.54 -23.41
N ARG A 236 16.70 -5.50 -23.97
CA ARG A 236 17.02 -6.18 -25.23
C ARG A 236 16.14 -5.61 -26.34
#